data_14808102aac88c49288d7fc887fd054d
#
_entry.id   14808102aac88c49288d7fc887fd054d
#
_cell.length_a   1.000
_cell.length_b   1.000
_cell.length_c   1.000
_cell.angle_alpha   90.00
_cell.angle_beta   90.00
_cell.angle_gamma   90.00
#
_symmetry.space_group_name_H-M   'P 1'
#
loop_
_entity.id
_entity.type
_entity.pdbx_description
1 polymer ?
#
loop_
_entity_poly.entity_id
_entity_poly.type
_entity_poly.pdbx_seq_one_letter_code
_entity_poly.pdbx_strand_id
1 'polypeptide(L)'
;MKAVLSNRIWLEVTNSYQSKLDEELTYSIPNRNPLNPPFIIKNMAVVRSGLVTIPIGRTDLIPEDYEIVDKRALSPIKPLDFKFDLRPSQQEVYDSLDDSAIINAWVSWGKTFTALAIANKLQQKTLVVTHTLSLRAQWEKECKKVFGVTAGVIGSGKFEIDAPIVIGNVQTLYRRQKDIHNVFGTIILDEMHHVSSPTFTRIVDSNRARYKIGLTGTMERKDGRHVVFRDYFSNTVYKPPRENYLKPRVEIVNCLLYTSPSPRDCRL
;
A
#
# COMPACT_ATOMS: atom_id res chain seq x y z
N MET A 1 -29.39 2.44 -10.32
CA MET A 1 -28.15 3.14 -10.70
C MET A 1 -26.98 2.16 -10.76
N LYS A 2 -25.84 2.53 -11.37
CA LYS A 2 -24.72 1.61 -11.56
C LYS A 2 -23.45 2.10 -10.89
N ALA A 3 -22.68 1.13 -10.41
CA ALA A 3 -21.31 1.32 -9.92
C ALA A 3 -20.36 0.43 -10.74
N VAL A 4 -19.34 1.04 -11.37
CA VAL A 4 -18.33 0.29 -12.12
C VAL A 4 -17.01 0.34 -11.36
N LEU A 5 -16.56 -0.82 -10.89
CA LEU A 5 -15.27 -1.01 -10.22
C LEU A 5 -14.17 -1.18 -11.27
N SER A 6 -13.13 -0.35 -11.20
CA SER A 6 -11.98 -0.38 -12.10
C SER A 6 -10.72 0.00 -11.30
N ASN A 7 -9.87 0.88 -11.83
CA ASN A 7 -8.83 1.55 -11.03
C ASN A 7 -9.43 2.50 -9.97
N ARG A 8 -10.58 3.08 -10.26
CA ARG A 8 -11.45 3.85 -9.36
C ARG A 8 -12.88 3.29 -9.45
N ILE A 9 -13.76 3.71 -8.58
CA ILE A 9 -15.19 3.42 -8.63
C ILE A 9 -15.87 4.52 -9.42
N TRP A 10 -16.57 4.16 -10.49
CA TRP A 10 -17.38 5.08 -11.29
C TRP A 10 -18.83 4.94 -10.84
N LEU A 11 -19.42 6.00 -10.31
CA LEU A 11 -20.76 6.02 -9.72
C LEU A 11 -21.69 6.94 -10.49
N GLU A 12 -22.85 6.42 -10.86
CA GLU A 12 -24.00 7.26 -11.21
C GLU A 12 -24.55 7.87 -9.92
N VAL A 13 -24.79 9.18 -9.89
CA VAL A 13 -25.19 9.87 -8.67
C VAL A 13 -26.26 10.92 -8.92
N THR A 14 -27.11 11.15 -7.93
CA THR A 14 -27.96 12.35 -7.84
C THR A 14 -27.12 13.53 -7.35
N ASN A 15 -27.59 14.76 -7.58
CA ASN A 15 -26.89 15.97 -7.09
C ASN A 15 -26.71 15.96 -5.56
N SER A 16 -27.73 15.51 -4.84
CA SER A 16 -27.68 15.40 -3.38
C SER A 16 -26.62 14.41 -2.92
N TYR A 17 -26.52 13.24 -3.57
CA TYR A 17 -25.51 12.26 -3.22
C TYR A 17 -24.10 12.67 -3.63
N GLN A 18 -23.96 13.37 -4.75
CA GLN A 18 -22.68 13.95 -5.15
C GLN A 18 -22.15 14.92 -4.10
N SER A 19 -22.99 15.80 -3.53
CA SER A 19 -22.57 16.74 -2.48
C SER A 19 -22.12 16.00 -1.21
N LYS A 20 -22.81 14.93 -0.82
CA LYS A 20 -22.40 14.08 0.31
C LYS A 20 -21.05 13.41 0.07
N LEU A 21 -20.80 12.92 -1.14
CA LEU A 21 -19.51 12.30 -1.50
C LEU A 21 -18.38 13.33 -1.54
N ASP A 22 -18.64 14.56 -2.02
CA ASP A 22 -17.62 15.62 -2.02
C ASP A 22 -17.21 16.01 -0.58
N GLU A 23 -18.17 16.09 0.33
CA GLU A 23 -17.89 16.33 1.75
C GLU A 23 -17.08 15.19 2.36
N GLU A 24 -17.51 13.93 2.19
CA GLU A 24 -16.89 12.73 2.76
C GLU A 24 -15.46 12.51 2.25
N LEU A 25 -15.18 12.83 0.98
CA LEU A 25 -13.90 12.61 0.32
C LEU A 25 -13.03 13.88 0.21
N THR A 26 -13.40 14.93 0.95
CA THR A 26 -12.61 16.16 1.10
C THR A 26 -11.98 16.18 2.47
N TYR A 27 -10.66 16.08 2.52
CA TYR A 27 -9.88 16.06 3.76
C TYR A 27 -9.17 17.38 3.98
N SER A 28 -9.33 17.97 5.15
CA SER A 28 -8.62 19.17 5.58
C SER A 28 -7.50 18.77 6.54
N ILE A 29 -6.26 18.94 6.13
CA ILE A 29 -5.07 18.56 6.90
C ILE A 29 -4.41 19.83 7.42
N PRO A 30 -4.25 20.00 8.73
CA PRO A 30 -3.59 21.16 9.31
C PRO A 30 -2.17 21.36 8.77
N ASN A 31 -1.82 22.59 8.44
CA ASN A 31 -0.45 22.90 8.06
C ASN A 31 0.45 22.85 9.31
N ARG A 32 1.72 22.46 9.12
CA ARG A 32 2.73 22.49 10.19
C ARG A 32 2.96 23.90 10.75
N ASN A 33 2.88 24.91 9.88
CA ASN A 33 2.85 26.30 10.28
C ASN A 33 1.38 26.74 10.44
N PRO A 34 0.89 27.07 11.64
CA PRO A 34 -0.51 27.47 11.87
C PRO A 34 -0.94 28.73 11.11
N LEU A 35 0.02 29.54 10.65
CA LEU A 35 -0.26 30.74 9.86
C LEU A 35 -0.61 30.43 8.40
N ASN A 36 -0.33 29.22 7.94
CA ASN A 36 -0.66 28.78 6.59
C ASN A 36 -2.03 28.09 6.57
N PRO A 37 -2.80 28.22 5.49
CA PRO A 37 -4.07 27.52 5.36
C PRO A 37 -3.85 25.99 5.37
N PRO A 38 -4.87 25.21 5.79
CA PRO A 38 -4.80 23.77 5.78
C PRO A 38 -4.62 23.25 4.34
N PHE A 39 -3.98 22.10 4.22
CA PHE A 39 -3.84 21.41 2.95
C PHE A 39 -5.12 20.60 2.67
N ILE A 40 -5.78 20.87 1.53
CA ILE A 40 -7.02 20.20 1.15
C ILE A 40 -6.72 19.09 0.16
N ILE A 41 -7.17 17.87 0.45
CA ILE A 41 -7.15 16.73 -0.46
C ILE A 41 -8.60 16.45 -0.87
N LYS A 42 -8.86 16.47 -2.18
CA LYS A 42 -10.15 16.04 -2.76
C LYS A 42 -9.95 14.76 -3.54
N ASN A 43 -10.58 13.69 -3.09
CA ASN A 43 -10.45 12.35 -3.71
C ASN A 43 -11.65 11.96 -4.59
N MET A 44 -12.70 12.77 -4.64
CA MET A 44 -13.75 12.65 -5.64
C MET A 44 -13.42 13.48 -6.89
N ALA A 45 -13.81 12.99 -8.06
CA ALA A 45 -13.76 13.76 -9.30
C ALA A 45 -15.08 13.64 -10.05
N VAL A 46 -15.63 14.77 -10.49
CA VAL A 46 -16.81 14.82 -11.35
C VAL A 46 -16.36 14.58 -12.79
N VAL A 47 -16.91 13.55 -13.43
CA VAL A 47 -16.63 13.20 -14.83
C VAL A 47 -17.58 13.97 -15.75
N ARG A 48 -18.87 13.96 -15.42
CA ARG A 48 -19.96 14.69 -16.06
C ARG A 48 -21.15 14.78 -15.10
N SER A 49 -22.17 15.53 -15.45
CA SER A 49 -23.41 15.58 -14.66
C SER A 49 -23.95 14.17 -14.39
N GLY A 50 -24.20 13.85 -13.14
CA GLY A 50 -24.70 12.54 -12.69
C GLY A 50 -23.68 11.40 -12.72
N LEU A 51 -22.40 11.66 -12.97
CA LEU A 51 -21.35 10.63 -12.95
C LEU A 51 -20.09 11.14 -12.26
N VAL A 52 -19.68 10.48 -11.20
CA VAL A 52 -18.45 10.79 -10.46
C VAL A 52 -17.51 9.60 -10.40
N THR A 53 -16.24 9.85 -10.04
CA THR A 53 -15.31 8.81 -9.65
C THR A 53 -14.87 9.01 -8.20
N ILE A 54 -14.82 7.92 -7.45
CA ILE A 54 -14.30 7.88 -6.09
C ILE A 54 -13.18 6.84 -5.97
N PRO A 55 -12.35 6.90 -4.95
CA PRO A 55 -11.27 5.92 -4.75
C PRO A 55 -11.77 4.49 -4.62
N ILE A 56 -11.00 3.54 -5.14
CA ILE A 56 -11.38 2.12 -5.18
C ILE A 56 -11.53 1.47 -3.79
N GLY A 57 -10.83 1.99 -2.78
CA GLY A 57 -10.91 1.48 -1.41
C GLY A 57 -12.21 1.86 -0.68
N ARG A 58 -13.01 2.77 -1.25
CA ARG A 58 -14.25 3.27 -0.64
C ARG A 58 -15.51 2.60 -1.21
N THR A 59 -15.49 1.25 -1.26
CA THR A 59 -16.65 0.46 -1.65
C THR A 59 -17.83 0.61 -0.67
N ASP A 60 -17.57 1.03 0.56
CA ASP A 60 -18.55 1.40 1.59
C ASP A 60 -19.47 2.56 1.17
N LEU A 61 -19.03 3.37 0.21
CA LEU A 61 -19.80 4.48 -0.34
C LEU A 61 -20.63 4.09 -1.58
N ILE A 62 -20.75 2.81 -1.90
CA ILE A 62 -21.66 2.35 -2.95
C ILE A 62 -22.99 2.00 -2.28
N PRO A 63 -24.11 2.64 -2.66
CA PRO A 63 -25.41 2.25 -2.11
C PRO A 63 -25.77 0.80 -2.43
N GLU A 64 -26.45 0.13 -1.51
CA GLU A 64 -26.78 -1.32 -1.61
C GLU A 64 -27.66 -1.67 -2.82
N ASP A 65 -28.46 -0.72 -3.30
CA ASP A 65 -29.38 -0.88 -4.43
C ASP A 65 -28.69 -0.70 -5.80
N TYR A 66 -27.36 -0.44 -5.84
CA TYR A 66 -26.66 -0.25 -7.10
C TYR A 66 -26.28 -1.59 -7.75
N GLU A 67 -26.45 -1.65 -9.07
CA GLU A 67 -25.85 -2.71 -9.89
C GLU A 67 -24.34 -2.54 -9.94
N ILE A 68 -23.61 -3.52 -9.43
CA ILE A 68 -22.14 -3.50 -9.41
C ILE A 68 -21.59 -4.23 -10.63
N VAL A 69 -20.79 -3.54 -11.43
CA VAL A 69 -20.04 -4.10 -12.56
C VAL A 69 -18.55 -4.08 -12.24
N ASP A 70 -17.97 -5.25 -11.96
CA ASP A 70 -16.53 -5.36 -11.66
C ASP A 70 -15.72 -5.51 -12.96
N LYS A 71 -14.89 -4.51 -13.25
CA LYS A 71 -13.96 -4.45 -14.38
C LYS A 71 -12.50 -4.40 -13.92
N ARG A 72 -12.23 -4.77 -12.68
CA ARG A 72 -10.86 -4.86 -12.18
C ARG A 72 -10.11 -6.00 -12.87
N ALA A 73 -8.80 -5.85 -12.99
CA ALA A 73 -7.98 -6.82 -13.68
C ALA A 73 -7.76 -8.07 -12.82
N LEU A 74 -7.97 -9.22 -13.41
CA LEU A 74 -7.55 -10.52 -12.90
C LEU A 74 -6.44 -11.07 -13.80
N SER A 75 -5.45 -11.70 -13.19
CA SER A 75 -4.33 -12.34 -13.89
C SER A 75 -3.98 -13.64 -13.15
N PRO A 76 -4.79 -14.71 -13.36
CA PRO A 76 -4.64 -15.95 -12.62
C PRO A 76 -3.28 -16.62 -12.85
N ILE A 77 -2.72 -17.16 -11.77
CA ILE A 77 -1.51 -18.00 -11.80
C ILE A 77 -1.78 -19.33 -11.11
N LYS A 78 -0.96 -20.33 -11.40
CA LYS A 78 -0.96 -21.57 -10.61
C LYS A 78 -0.38 -21.29 -9.22
N PRO A 79 -0.89 -21.96 -8.17
CA PRO A 79 -0.31 -21.86 -6.84
C PRO A 79 1.18 -22.18 -6.87
N LEU A 80 1.96 -21.39 -6.15
CA LEU A 80 3.37 -21.68 -5.93
C LEU A 80 3.50 -22.65 -4.74
N ASP A 81 4.58 -23.43 -4.74
CA ASP A 81 4.86 -24.36 -3.64
C ASP A 81 5.27 -23.58 -2.39
N PHE A 82 4.36 -23.53 -1.40
CA PHE A 82 4.57 -22.85 -0.12
C PHE A 82 4.66 -23.89 0.99
N LYS A 83 5.87 -24.08 1.55
CA LYS A 83 6.19 -25.16 2.49
C LYS A 83 6.40 -24.67 3.94
N PHE A 84 5.93 -23.50 4.27
CA PHE A 84 6.16 -22.90 5.58
C PHE A 84 4.88 -22.77 6.38
N ASP A 85 5.01 -22.91 7.69
CA ASP A 85 3.92 -22.65 8.61
C ASP A 85 3.85 -21.17 8.96
N LEU A 86 2.63 -20.66 9.03
CA LEU A 86 2.35 -19.32 9.52
C LEU A 86 2.25 -19.34 11.05
N ARG A 87 2.73 -18.31 11.72
CA ARG A 87 2.48 -18.13 13.15
C ARG A 87 0.99 -17.86 13.39
N PRO A 88 0.44 -18.14 14.60
CA PRO A 88 -0.99 -17.97 14.85
C PRO A 88 -1.56 -16.63 14.41
N SER A 89 -0.92 -15.52 14.76
CA SER A 89 -1.39 -14.18 14.34
C SER A 89 -1.24 -13.88 12.83
N GLN A 90 -0.33 -14.58 12.15
CA GLN A 90 -0.20 -14.52 10.68
C GLN A 90 -1.28 -15.37 10.01
N GLN A 91 -1.57 -16.54 10.58
CA GLN A 91 -2.60 -17.46 10.11
C GLN A 91 -3.98 -16.80 10.17
N GLU A 92 -4.30 -16.12 11.27
CA GLU A 92 -5.56 -15.38 11.44
C GLU A 92 -5.76 -14.34 10.32
N VAL A 93 -4.72 -13.55 10.01
CA VAL A 93 -4.77 -12.58 8.91
C VAL A 93 -4.89 -13.29 7.56
N TYR A 94 -4.14 -14.37 7.35
CA TYR A 94 -4.17 -15.16 6.12
C TYR A 94 -5.55 -15.75 5.86
N ASP A 95 -6.19 -16.35 6.87
CA ASP A 95 -7.50 -16.99 6.73
C ASP A 95 -8.60 -15.97 6.45
N SER A 96 -8.54 -14.82 7.11
CA SER A 96 -9.57 -13.77 7.05
C SER A 96 -9.46 -12.86 5.81
N LEU A 97 -8.31 -12.79 5.14
CA LEU A 97 -8.08 -11.85 4.05
C LEU A 97 -8.49 -12.47 2.71
N ASP A 98 -9.62 -12.01 2.17
CA ASP A 98 -10.19 -12.46 0.89
C ASP A 98 -10.36 -11.34 -0.15
N ASP A 99 -10.12 -10.09 0.24
CA ASP A 99 -10.18 -8.91 -0.63
C ASP A 99 -9.05 -7.92 -0.31
N SER A 100 -9.12 -6.75 -0.91
CA SER A 100 -8.20 -5.63 -0.63
C SER A 100 -8.21 -5.26 0.84
N ALA A 101 -7.03 -5.03 1.42
CA ALA A 101 -6.90 -4.74 2.84
C ALA A 101 -5.62 -3.97 3.17
N ILE A 102 -5.58 -3.43 4.38
CA ILE A 102 -4.38 -2.87 5.00
C ILE A 102 -3.93 -3.82 6.11
N ILE A 103 -2.67 -4.20 6.12
CA ILE A 103 -2.03 -4.97 7.19
C ILE A 103 -1.11 -4.03 7.97
N ASN A 104 -1.59 -3.59 9.14
CA ASN A 104 -0.84 -2.74 10.06
C ASN A 104 -0.21 -3.62 11.15
N ALA A 105 0.99 -4.13 10.87
CA ALA A 105 1.71 -5.00 11.78
C ALA A 105 3.09 -4.42 12.12
N TRP A 106 3.53 -4.63 13.37
CA TRP A 106 4.80 -4.08 13.87
C TRP A 106 6.03 -4.64 13.12
N VAL A 107 7.16 -4.00 13.35
CA VAL A 107 8.46 -4.46 12.84
C VAL A 107 8.74 -5.88 13.36
N SER A 108 9.30 -6.75 12.52
CA SER A 108 9.59 -8.16 12.81
C SER A 108 8.39 -9.10 12.93
N TRP A 109 7.16 -8.65 12.71
CA TRP A 109 6.00 -9.54 12.61
C TRP A 109 6.07 -10.49 11.41
N GLY A 110 6.86 -10.17 10.40
CA GLY A 110 6.98 -10.96 9.17
C GLY A 110 6.01 -10.52 8.07
N LYS A 111 5.75 -9.22 7.95
CA LYS A 111 4.86 -8.65 6.91
C LYS A 111 5.16 -9.17 5.52
N THR A 112 6.43 -9.17 5.10
CA THR A 112 6.88 -9.64 3.78
C THR A 112 6.51 -11.11 3.55
N PHE A 113 6.79 -11.96 4.52
CA PHE A 113 6.50 -13.38 4.48
C PHE A 113 5.00 -13.66 4.39
N THR A 114 4.21 -13.03 5.27
CA THR A 114 2.74 -13.18 5.28
C THR A 114 2.12 -12.64 3.99
N ALA A 115 2.62 -11.53 3.46
CA ALA A 115 2.13 -10.97 2.21
C ALA A 115 2.41 -11.87 1.00
N LEU A 116 3.55 -12.58 0.99
CA LEU A 116 3.84 -13.61 -0.02
C LEU A 116 2.88 -14.80 0.09
N ALA A 117 2.59 -15.26 1.31
CA ALA A 117 1.60 -16.31 1.54
C ALA A 117 0.20 -15.90 1.03
N ILE A 118 -0.22 -14.67 1.33
CA ILE A 118 -1.49 -14.10 0.87
C ILE A 118 -1.50 -13.97 -0.66
N ALA A 119 -0.42 -13.49 -1.29
CA ALA A 119 -0.31 -13.42 -2.74
C ALA A 119 -0.51 -14.79 -3.40
N ASN A 120 0.06 -15.84 -2.80
CA ASN A 120 -0.13 -17.22 -3.25
C ASN A 120 -1.58 -17.72 -3.04
N LYS A 121 -2.21 -17.38 -1.89
CA LYS A 121 -3.64 -17.67 -1.63
C LYS A 121 -4.56 -17.07 -2.69
N LEU A 122 -4.32 -15.81 -3.05
CA LEU A 122 -5.14 -15.09 -4.03
C LEU A 122 -4.96 -15.58 -5.46
N GLN A 123 -3.91 -16.35 -5.76
CA GLN A 123 -3.62 -16.97 -7.05
C GLN A 123 -3.65 -15.98 -8.23
N GLN A 124 -3.15 -14.78 -8.00
CA GLN A 124 -3.05 -13.75 -9.01
C GLN A 124 -1.59 -13.34 -9.22
N LYS A 125 -1.25 -13.01 -10.45
CA LYS A 125 0.03 -12.38 -10.77
C LYS A 125 0.16 -11.12 -9.92
N THR A 126 1.23 -11.05 -9.13
CA THR A 126 1.38 -10.06 -8.07
C THR A 126 2.50 -9.08 -8.38
N LEU A 127 2.20 -7.79 -8.27
CA LEU A 127 3.19 -6.72 -8.26
C LEU A 127 3.46 -6.25 -6.84
N VAL A 128 4.70 -6.34 -6.40
CA VAL A 128 5.18 -5.74 -5.15
C VAL A 128 5.84 -4.39 -5.46
N VAL A 129 5.35 -3.32 -4.86
CA VAL A 129 5.89 -1.96 -5.02
C VAL A 129 6.78 -1.63 -3.84
N THR A 130 8.05 -1.33 -4.12
CA THR A 130 9.06 -0.95 -3.13
C THR A 130 9.62 0.44 -3.41
N HIS A 131 10.01 1.17 -2.37
CA HIS A 131 10.54 2.54 -2.53
C HIS A 131 12.07 2.60 -2.55
N THR A 132 12.79 1.56 -2.10
CA THR A 132 14.25 1.48 -2.13
C THR A 132 14.76 0.22 -2.81
N LEU A 133 15.99 0.27 -3.31
CA LEU A 133 16.64 -0.89 -3.91
C LEU A 133 16.94 -1.97 -2.87
N SER A 134 17.23 -1.59 -1.64
CA SER A 134 17.46 -2.54 -0.53
C SER A 134 16.21 -3.34 -0.19
N LEU A 135 15.04 -2.70 -0.11
CA LEU A 135 13.76 -3.39 0.08
C LEU A 135 13.44 -4.31 -1.09
N ARG A 136 13.69 -3.87 -2.32
CA ARG A 136 13.53 -4.73 -3.50
C ARG A 136 14.38 -5.99 -3.36
N ALA A 137 15.66 -5.86 -3.07
CA ALA A 137 16.56 -7.01 -2.89
C ALA A 137 16.11 -7.94 -1.74
N GLN A 138 15.56 -7.38 -0.66
CA GLN A 138 14.99 -8.15 0.45
C GLN A 138 13.79 -8.97 -0.03
N TRP A 139 12.87 -8.38 -0.80
CA TRP A 139 11.71 -9.07 -1.35
C TRP A 139 12.11 -10.16 -2.36
N GLU A 140 13.10 -9.89 -3.25
CA GLU A 140 13.64 -10.89 -4.18
C GLU A 140 14.20 -12.11 -3.42
N LYS A 141 15.00 -11.86 -2.37
CA LYS A 141 15.56 -12.91 -1.52
C LYS A 141 14.48 -13.72 -0.80
N GLU A 142 13.48 -13.05 -0.22
CA GLU A 142 12.41 -13.71 0.50
C GLU A 142 11.52 -14.53 -0.45
N CYS A 143 11.19 -14.02 -1.63
CA CYS A 143 10.46 -14.74 -2.67
C CYS A 143 11.18 -16.05 -3.06
N LYS A 144 12.49 -15.99 -3.31
CA LYS A 144 13.30 -17.16 -3.63
C LYS A 144 13.35 -18.16 -2.47
N LYS A 145 13.45 -17.68 -1.23
CA LYS A 145 13.45 -18.52 -0.03
C LYS A 145 12.12 -19.24 0.17
N VAL A 146 11.01 -18.50 0.01
CA VAL A 146 9.65 -19.00 0.29
C VAL A 146 9.14 -19.95 -0.77
N PHE A 147 9.35 -19.63 -2.04
CA PHE A 147 8.78 -20.37 -3.18
C PHE A 147 9.81 -21.12 -4.03
N GLY A 148 11.09 -20.90 -3.82
CA GLY A 148 12.14 -21.45 -4.69
C GLY A 148 12.22 -20.80 -6.08
N VAL A 149 11.36 -19.82 -6.39
CA VAL A 149 11.31 -19.15 -7.69
C VAL A 149 11.97 -17.78 -7.66
N THR A 150 12.51 -17.37 -8.79
CA THR A 150 13.06 -16.02 -8.96
C THR A 150 11.92 -15.07 -9.33
N ALA A 151 11.78 -13.99 -8.57
CA ALA A 151 10.83 -12.93 -8.90
C ALA A 151 11.28 -12.16 -10.15
N GLY A 152 10.32 -11.70 -10.95
CA GLY A 152 10.58 -10.72 -12.00
C GLY A 152 10.92 -9.34 -11.41
N VAL A 153 11.64 -8.54 -12.14
CA VAL A 153 12.12 -7.22 -11.69
C VAL A 153 11.70 -6.11 -12.64
N ILE A 154 11.12 -5.04 -12.08
CA ILE A 154 10.90 -3.77 -12.78
C ILE A 154 11.77 -2.70 -12.11
N GLY A 155 12.87 -2.35 -12.77
CA GLY A 155 13.85 -1.38 -12.25
C GLY A 155 15.28 -1.73 -12.61
N SER A 156 16.21 -0.78 -12.45
CA SER A 156 17.63 -0.97 -12.79
C SER A 156 17.86 -1.48 -14.22
N GLY A 157 17.14 -0.92 -15.19
CA GLY A 157 17.21 -1.32 -16.60
C GLY A 157 16.41 -2.57 -17.00
N LYS A 158 15.82 -3.28 -16.04
CA LYS A 158 15.01 -4.48 -16.28
C LYS A 158 13.51 -4.17 -16.35
N PHE A 159 12.79 -4.94 -17.16
CA PHE A 159 11.33 -4.94 -17.24
C PHE A 159 10.81 -6.37 -17.44
N GLU A 160 10.86 -7.15 -16.37
CA GLU A 160 10.54 -8.58 -16.35
C GLU A 160 9.14 -8.75 -15.72
N ILE A 161 8.13 -8.91 -16.55
CA ILE A 161 6.73 -8.99 -16.11
C ILE A 161 6.13 -10.40 -16.20
N ASP A 162 6.85 -11.39 -16.71
CA ASP A 162 6.27 -12.71 -16.95
C ASP A 162 6.24 -13.62 -15.71
N ALA A 163 7.02 -13.30 -14.69
CA ALA A 163 7.04 -14.05 -13.45
C ALA A 163 5.70 -13.92 -12.67
N PRO A 164 5.31 -14.95 -11.89
CA PRO A 164 4.10 -14.90 -11.06
C PRO A 164 4.15 -13.81 -9.99
N ILE A 165 5.35 -13.49 -9.48
CA ILE A 165 5.60 -12.39 -8.56
C ILE A 165 6.64 -11.48 -9.20
N VAL A 166 6.33 -10.19 -9.27
CA VAL A 166 7.18 -9.15 -9.85
C VAL A 166 7.41 -8.08 -8.79
N ILE A 167 8.65 -7.65 -8.62
CA ILE A 167 9.03 -6.65 -7.64
C ILE A 167 9.50 -5.40 -8.39
N GLY A 168 8.82 -4.28 -8.14
CA GLY A 168 9.08 -3.04 -8.87
C GLY A 168 9.48 -1.89 -7.96
N ASN A 169 10.46 -1.10 -8.43
CA ASN A 169 10.81 0.15 -7.77
C ASN A 169 9.86 1.27 -8.19
N VAL A 170 9.36 2.03 -7.24
CA VAL A 170 8.35 3.08 -7.42
C VAL A 170 8.69 4.06 -8.54
N GLN A 171 9.92 4.52 -8.66
CA GLN A 171 10.32 5.49 -9.69
C GLN A 171 10.19 4.93 -11.11
N THR A 172 10.54 3.64 -11.28
CA THR A 172 10.39 2.97 -12.58
C THR A 172 8.93 2.67 -12.89
N LEU A 173 8.18 2.15 -11.91
CA LEU A 173 6.75 1.87 -12.05
C LEU A 173 5.96 3.13 -12.40
N TYR A 174 6.29 4.27 -11.81
CA TYR A 174 5.66 5.55 -12.13
C TYR A 174 5.83 5.94 -13.60
N ARG A 175 7.00 5.71 -14.19
CA ARG A 175 7.27 5.97 -15.63
C ARG A 175 6.59 4.97 -16.54
N ARG A 176 6.31 3.77 -16.06
CA ARG A 176 5.79 2.62 -16.81
C ARG A 176 4.31 2.30 -16.48
N GLN A 177 3.57 3.26 -15.93
CA GLN A 177 2.18 3.05 -15.50
C GLN A 177 1.29 2.46 -16.59
N LYS A 178 1.43 2.94 -17.83
CA LYS A 178 0.65 2.47 -18.97
C LYS A 178 0.93 1.02 -19.33
N ASP A 179 2.15 0.54 -19.04
CA ASP A 179 2.56 -0.83 -19.36
C ASP A 179 2.11 -1.83 -18.29
N ILE A 180 1.80 -1.36 -17.09
CA ILE A 180 1.49 -2.22 -15.93
C ILE A 180 0.04 -2.15 -15.44
N HIS A 181 -0.76 -1.22 -15.93
CA HIS A 181 -2.09 -0.89 -15.38
C HIS A 181 -3.08 -2.07 -15.36
N ASN A 182 -2.94 -3.04 -16.24
CA ASN A 182 -3.82 -4.19 -16.43
C ASN A 182 -3.11 -5.56 -16.33
N VAL A 183 -1.81 -5.58 -15.98
CA VAL A 183 -0.98 -6.80 -16.03
C VAL A 183 -1.16 -7.67 -14.79
N PHE A 184 -1.40 -7.04 -13.65
CA PHE A 184 -1.41 -7.69 -12.35
C PHE A 184 -2.83 -7.77 -11.77
N GLY A 185 -3.15 -8.93 -11.19
CA GLY A 185 -4.40 -9.11 -10.44
C GLY A 185 -4.27 -8.72 -8.98
N THR A 186 -3.04 -8.71 -8.45
CA THR A 186 -2.72 -8.25 -7.08
C THR A 186 -1.60 -7.20 -7.10
N ILE A 187 -1.76 -6.13 -6.33
CA ILE A 187 -0.70 -5.16 -6.04
C ILE A 187 -0.48 -5.08 -4.52
N ILE A 188 0.76 -5.24 -4.10
CA ILE A 188 1.19 -5.11 -2.70
C ILE A 188 2.06 -3.87 -2.59
N LEU A 189 1.70 -2.96 -1.70
CA LEU A 189 2.50 -1.78 -1.43
C LEU A 189 3.21 -1.94 -0.08
N ASP A 190 4.51 -2.13 -0.14
CA ASP A 190 5.33 -2.18 1.08
C ASP A 190 5.61 -0.77 1.59
N GLU A 191 5.56 -0.61 2.92
CA GLU A 191 5.62 0.68 3.61
C GLU A 191 4.61 1.67 3.05
N MET A 192 3.34 1.25 3.01
CA MET A 192 2.23 2.00 2.39
C MET A 192 2.05 3.43 2.93
N HIS A 193 2.65 3.77 4.08
CA HIS A 193 2.61 5.14 4.60
C HIS A 193 3.28 6.16 3.64
N HIS A 194 4.02 5.71 2.63
CA HIS A 194 4.51 6.55 1.53
C HIS A 194 3.45 6.85 0.46
N VAL A 195 2.27 6.18 0.45
CA VAL A 195 1.23 6.33 -0.59
C VAL A 195 0.68 7.75 -0.73
N SER A 196 0.78 8.56 0.31
CA SER A 196 0.38 9.97 0.26
C SER A 196 1.30 10.87 -0.59
N SER A 197 2.41 10.33 -1.11
CA SER A 197 3.21 11.04 -2.11
C SER A 197 2.58 10.87 -3.50
N PRO A 198 2.61 11.91 -4.37
CA PRO A 198 1.97 11.86 -5.69
C PRO A 198 2.41 10.68 -6.56
N THR A 199 3.66 10.25 -6.45
CA THR A 199 4.21 9.14 -7.22
C THR A 199 3.56 7.81 -6.85
N PHE A 200 3.45 7.51 -5.55
CA PHE A 200 2.80 6.29 -5.07
C PHE A 200 1.30 6.30 -5.34
N THR A 201 0.65 7.44 -5.04
CA THR A 201 -0.78 7.61 -5.32
C THR A 201 -1.10 7.27 -6.77
N ARG A 202 -0.34 7.79 -7.72
CA ARG A 202 -0.57 7.53 -9.14
C ARG A 202 -0.40 6.06 -9.52
N ILE A 203 0.57 5.34 -8.96
CA ILE A 203 0.76 3.92 -9.24
C ILE A 203 -0.46 3.12 -8.77
N VAL A 204 -0.91 3.35 -7.54
CA VAL A 204 -2.04 2.61 -6.95
C VAL A 204 -3.36 3.00 -7.61
N ASP A 205 -3.57 4.30 -7.88
CA ASP A 205 -4.81 4.83 -8.45
C ASP A 205 -4.94 4.52 -9.96
N SER A 206 -3.84 4.37 -10.70
CA SER A 206 -3.87 3.97 -12.10
C SER A 206 -3.98 2.46 -12.31
N ASN A 207 -3.64 1.64 -11.32
CA ASN A 207 -3.63 0.19 -11.46
C ASN A 207 -5.02 -0.41 -11.24
N ARG A 208 -5.43 -1.31 -12.15
CA ARG A 208 -6.74 -1.98 -12.12
C ARG A 208 -6.76 -3.31 -11.39
N ALA A 209 -5.68 -3.69 -10.69
CA ALA A 209 -5.61 -4.95 -9.94
C ALA A 209 -6.85 -5.15 -9.07
N ARG A 210 -7.37 -6.39 -9.07
CA ARG A 210 -8.54 -6.79 -8.26
C ARG A 210 -8.25 -6.63 -6.78
N TYR A 211 -7.03 -6.97 -6.37
CA TYR A 211 -6.60 -6.96 -4.97
C TYR A 211 -5.52 -5.91 -4.74
N LYS A 212 -5.74 -5.03 -3.78
CA LYS A 212 -4.78 -4.02 -3.36
C LYS A 212 -4.48 -4.19 -1.87
N ILE A 213 -3.23 -4.51 -1.54
CA ILE A 213 -2.80 -4.80 -0.16
C ILE A 213 -1.76 -3.77 0.25
N GLY A 214 -2.05 -3.06 1.33
CA GLY A 214 -1.12 -2.11 1.94
C GLY A 214 -0.44 -2.73 3.16
N LEU A 215 0.89 -2.68 3.23
CA LEU A 215 1.67 -3.13 4.38
C LEU A 215 2.27 -1.92 5.10
N THR A 216 2.11 -1.82 6.40
CA THR A 216 2.73 -0.76 7.20
C THR A 216 3.01 -1.21 8.63
N GLY A 217 4.01 -0.58 9.26
CA GLY A 217 4.25 -0.69 10.70
C GLY A 217 3.55 0.41 11.50
N THR A 218 3.12 1.48 10.83
CA THR A 218 2.49 2.65 11.45
C THR A 218 1.40 3.19 10.55
N MET A 219 0.17 3.30 11.09
CA MET A 219 -0.95 3.91 10.35
C MET A 219 -0.91 5.43 10.43
N GLU A 220 -0.39 5.99 11.50
CA GLU A 220 -0.38 7.42 11.71
C GLU A 220 0.86 8.08 11.10
N ARG A 221 0.67 9.21 10.47
CA ARG A 221 1.72 10.07 9.94
C ARG A 221 1.72 11.40 10.66
N LYS A 222 2.91 11.92 10.94
CA LYS A 222 3.09 13.24 11.57
C LYS A 222 2.53 14.40 10.74
N ASP A 223 2.35 14.19 9.44
CA ASP A 223 1.80 15.20 8.52
C ASP A 223 0.27 15.07 8.30
N GLY A 224 -0.41 14.18 9.02
CA GLY A 224 -1.86 13.99 8.95
C GLY A 224 -2.37 13.30 7.69
N ARG A 225 -1.53 13.06 6.68
CA ARG A 225 -1.95 12.51 5.37
C ARG A 225 -2.36 11.03 5.39
N HIS A 226 -2.34 10.39 6.55
CA HIS A 226 -2.79 9.01 6.70
C HIS A 226 -4.30 8.82 6.51
N VAL A 227 -5.07 9.89 6.57
CA VAL A 227 -6.53 9.88 6.36
C VAL A 227 -6.94 9.27 5.03
N VAL A 228 -6.10 9.40 3.99
CA VAL A 228 -6.39 8.86 2.65
C VAL A 228 -5.95 7.42 2.43
N PHE A 229 -5.37 6.73 3.40
CA PHE A 229 -4.86 5.36 3.19
C PHE A 229 -5.98 4.39 2.82
N ARG A 230 -7.13 4.50 3.49
CA ARG A 230 -8.30 3.66 3.21
C ARG A 230 -8.84 3.87 1.80
N ASP A 231 -8.73 5.08 1.28
CA ASP A 231 -9.22 5.42 -0.05
C ASP A 231 -8.53 4.59 -1.14
N TYR A 232 -7.24 4.28 -0.98
CA TYR A 232 -6.46 3.57 -1.98
C TYR A 232 -6.48 2.05 -1.84
N PHE A 233 -6.78 1.54 -0.65
CA PHE A 233 -6.74 0.10 -0.38
C PHE A 233 -8.11 -0.46 0.00
N SER A 234 -8.56 -0.21 1.23
CA SER A 234 -9.81 -0.71 1.78
C SER A 234 -10.06 -0.12 3.17
N ASN A 235 -11.30 -0.16 3.62
CA ASN A 235 -11.65 0.09 5.02
C ASN A 235 -11.25 -1.06 5.95
N THR A 236 -10.98 -2.26 5.40
CA THR A 236 -10.51 -3.41 6.17
C THR A 236 -9.06 -3.23 6.58
N VAL A 237 -8.83 -3.19 7.89
CA VAL A 237 -7.50 -3.01 8.49
C VAL A 237 -7.23 -4.12 9.50
N TYR A 238 -6.28 -4.99 9.20
CA TYR A 238 -5.79 -6.01 10.11
C TYR A 238 -4.74 -5.43 11.04
N LYS A 239 -4.93 -5.60 12.36
CA LYS A 239 -3.98 -5.18 13.40
C LYS A 239 -3.67 -6.38 14.31
N PRO A 240 -2.79 -7.29 13.86
CA PRO A 240 -2.48 -8.47 14.65
C PRO A 240 -1.87 -8.09 16.01
N PRO A 241 -2.15 -8.85 17.09
CA PRO A 241 -1.62 -8.59 18.41
C PRO A 241 -0.09 -8.72 18.43
N ARG A 242 0.56 -8.01 19.35
CA ARG A 242 2.00 -8.16 19.57
C ARG A 242 2.25 -9.43 20.36
N GLU A 243 2.81 -10.44 19.71
CA GLU A 243 3.26 -11.67 20.34
C GLU A 243 4.73 -11.52 20.76
N ASN A 244 5.08 -12.05 21.93
CA ASN A 244 6.46 -12.14 22.44
C ASN A 244 7.21 -10.79 22.47
N TYR A 245 6.55 -9.74 22.95
CA TYR A 245 7.17 -8.44 23.11
C TYR A 245 8.13 -8.45 24.32
N LEU A 246 9.42 -8.54 24.04
CA LEU A 246 10.45 -8.25 25.04
C LEU A 246 10.56 -6.72 25.16
N LYS A 247 10.18 -6.16 26.32
CA LYS A 247 10.43 -4.74 26.60
C LYS A 247 11.93 -4.50 26.57
N PRO A 248 12.46 -3.65 25.69
CA PRO A 248 13.88 -3.32 25.75
C PRO A 248 14.17 -2.62 27.07
N ARG A 249 15.21 -3.08 27.76
CA ARG A 249 15.76 -2.33 28.89
C ARG A 249 16.66 -1.24 28.31
N VAL A 250 16.23 0.00 28.43
CA VAL A 250 17.01 1.14 27.98
C VAL A 250 17.83 1.63 29.17
N GLU A 251 19.16 1.51 29.08
CA GLU A 251 20.09 2.14 30.02
C GLU A 251 20.65 3.41 29.36
N ILE A 252 20.37 4.55 29.95
CA ILE A 252 20.95 5.82 29.51
C ILE A 252 22.33 5.92 30.16
N VAL A 253 23.37 5.68 29.38
CA VAL A 253 24.73 5.92 29.81
C VAL A 253 25.11 7.35 29.41
N ASN A 254 25.26 8.23 30.40
CA ASN A 254 25.82 9.55 30.18
C ASN A 254 27.33 9.40 29.87
N CYS A 255 27.65 9.33 28.59
CA CYS A 255 29.03 9.39 28.15
C CYS A 255 29.44 10.85 28.04
N LEU A 256 30.31 11.31 28.94
CA LEU A 256 31.04 12.56 28.73
C LEU A 256 31.99 12.31 27.56
N LEU A 257 31.60 12.73 26.36
CA LEU A 257 32.50 12.88 25.23
C LEU A 257 33.49 14.00 25.61
N TYR A 258 34.64 13.61 26.12
CA TYR A 258 35.80 14.47 26.10
C TYR A 258 36.17 14.63 24.61
N THR A 259 35.69 15.70 23.98
CA THR A 259 36.28 16.16 22.74
C THR A 259 37.71 16.60 23.13
N SER A 260 38.70 15.78 22.78
CA SER A 260 40.07 16.29 22.77
C SER A 260 40.09 17.52 21.87
N PRO A 261 40.65 18.63 22.32
CA PRO A 261 40.71 19.85 21.49
C PRO A 261 41.37 19.49 20.15
N SER A 262 40.71 19.89 19.07
CA SER A 262 41.27 19.73 17.73
C SER A 262 42.66 20.39 17.71
N PRO A 263 43.67 19.83 16.99
CA PRO A 263 44.97 20.47 16.83
C PRO A 263 44.88 21.90 16.28
N ARG A 264 43.72 22.33 15.78
CA ARG A 264 43.47 23.72 15.35
C ARG A 264 43.16 24.67 16.50
N ASP A 265 42.78 24.17 17.67
CA ASP A 265 42.39 24.99 18.83
C ASP A 265 43.61 25.31 19.72
N CYS A 266 44.82 24.84 19.38
CA CYS A 266 46.06 25.06 20.09
C CYS A 266 46.96 26.11 19.45
N ARG A 267 46.40 27.06 18.69
CA ARG A 267 47.14 28.25 18.26
C ARG A 267 46.81 29.44 19.17
N LEU A 268 47.68 29.66 20.15
CA LEU A 268 47.84 30.94 20.79
C LEU A 268 48.61 31.88 19.84
#